data_08333f0bb3feeafbb652700b88e755c2
#
_entry.id   08333f0bb3feeafbb652700b88e755c2
#
_cell.length_a   1.000
_cell.length_b   1.000
_cell.length_c   1.000
_cell.angle_alpha   90.00
_cell.angle_beta   90.00
_cell.angle_gamma   90.00
#
_symmetry.space_group_name_H-M   'P 1'
#
loop_
_entity.id
_entity.type
_entity.pdbx_description
1 polymer ?
#
loop_
_entity_poly.entity_id
_entity_poly.type
_entity_poly.pdbx_seq_one_letter_code
_entity_poly.pdbx_strand_id
1 'polypeptide(L)'
;MIKDLGVKVKAASKEAAKLSAARKNNFLLFLADALIQNTSRIISENERDLLKAKEHGISDIMLDRLRLTPERISDMALGLRQVVDLPDPIGQVLQGFTNLDGLKIVQKRVPLGTVGMIFESRPNVTIDAFSLCFKTGNSVLLRGGSDAIHSNTVLVEIIKESLRKQGINASTVELLTDTSHAEAEKMMQADKFLDVLIPRGSARLINRVKEKATVPVIETGVGNCTIYVDETADLDMATKIVVNAKTQRPSVCNAAESLVVHAKIAAEFLPQLQEALKKTHEVEFRADEHSLKILQACDGNLAVAVQEEDFGTEYLDYIMSVKTVDNLDEAIEHINHYSTRHSESIVTKDYFNAQKFQEEIDAAAVYVNASTRFTDGFVFGLGAEIGISTQKLHARGPMGLEALTSSKYLIDGNGQIR
;
A
#
# COMPACT_ATOMS: atom_id res chain seq x y z
N MET A 1 -24.12 2.64 15.65
CA MET A 1 -23.79 2.89 14.21
C MET A 1 -23.17 1.69 13.54
N ILE A 2 -22.06 1.12 14.05
CA ILE A 2 -21.34 0.00 13.38
C ILE A 2 -22.23 -1.24 13.14
N LYS A 3 -23.10 -1.60 14.08
CA LYS A 3 -24.02 -2.75 13.94
C LYS A 3 -24.97 -2.59 12.75
N ASP A 4 -25.57 -1.40 12.58
CA ASP A 4 -26.55 -1.18 11.50
C ASP A 4 -25.88 -1.13 10.12
N LEU A 5 -24.70 -0.48 10.03
CA LEU A 5 -23.89 -0.47 8.81
C LEU A 5 -23.37 -1.88 8.49
N GLY A 6 -22.89 -2.61 9.50
CA GLY A 6 -22.39 -3.97 9.36
C GLY A 6 -23.45 -4.94 8.82
N VAL A 7 -24.67 -4.89 9.31
CA VAL A 7 -25.78 -5.71 8.79
C VAL A 7 -26.05 -5.40 7.31
N LYS A 8 -26.10 -4.10 6.96
CA LYS A 8 -26.38 -3.67 5.57
C LYS A 8 -25.28 -4.11 4.61
N VAL A 9 -24.01 -3.84 4.95
CA VAL A 9 -22.89 -4.17 4.08
C VAL A 9 -22.70 -5.69 3.93
N LYS A 10 -22.93 -6.46 5.01
CA LYS A 10 -22.89 -7.94 4.98
C LYS A 10 -23.99 -8.54 4.10
N ALA A 11 -25.20 -7.96 4.12
CA ALA A 11 -26.27 -8.39 3.23
C ALA A 11 -25.93 -8.06 1.76
N ALA A 12 -25.41 -6.85 1.49
CA ALA A 12 -25.04 -6.41 0.16
C ALA A 12 -23.89 -7.23 -0.45
N SER A 13 -22.97 -7.78 0.35
CA SER A 13 -21.86 -8.61 -0.17
C SER A 13 -22.35 -9.85 -0.89
N LYS A 14 -23.47 -10.45 -0.42
CA LYS A 14 -24.09 -11.62 -1.07
C LYS A 14 -24.67 -11.32 -2.45
N GLU A 15 -25.08 -10.07 -2.68
CA GLU A 15 -25.58 -9.60 -3.97
C GLU A 15 -24.42 -9.23 -4.88
N ALA A 16 -23.42 -8.51 -4.36
CA ALA A 16 -22.21 -8.11 -5.09
C ALA A 16 -21.45 -9.33 -5.65
N ALA A 17 -21.35 -10.41 -4.86
CA ALA A 17 -20.71 -11.66 -5.28
C ALA A 17 -21.37 -12.36 -6.47
N LYS A 18 -22.63 -12.02 -6.80
CA LYS A 18 -23.38 -12.58 -7.92
C LYS A 18 -23.32 -11.74 -9.20
N LEU A 19 -22.74 -10.55 -9.13
CA LEU A 19 -22.61 -9.67 -10.28
C LEU A 19 -21.66 -10.26 -11.30
N SER A 20 -22.06 -10.27 -12.58
CA SER A 20 -21.15 -10.66 -13.65
C SER A 20 -20.04 -9.63 -13.87
N ALA A 21 -18.90 -10.06 -14.43
CA ALA A 21 -17.79 -9.17 -14.79
C ALA A 21 -18.26 -7.99 -15.65
N ALA A 22 -19.11 -8.24 -16.65
CA ALA A 22 -19.68 -7.18 -17.50
C ALA A 22 -20.49 -6.15 -16.69
N ARG A 23 -21.31 -6.63 -15.73
CA ARG A 23 -22.10 -5.74 -14.87
C ARG A 23 -21.24 -4.87 -13.97
N LYS A 24 -20.19 -5.45 -13.39
CA LYS A 24 -19.20 -4.73 -12.59
C LYS A 24 -18.45 -3.70 -13.41
N ASN A 25 -17.96 -4.09 -14.59
CA ASN A 25 -17.24 -3.20 -15.50
C ASN A 25 -18.08 -2.01 -15.95
N ASN A 26 -19.32 -2.26 -16.41
CA ASN A 26 -20.22 -1.19 -16.83
C ASN A 26 -20.51 -0.20 -15.70
N PHE A 27 -20.66 -0.69 -14.46
CA PHE A 27 -20.85 0.17 -13.31
C PHE A 27 -19.60 1.04 -13.02
N LEU A 28 -18.39 0.46 -13.05
CA LEU A 28 -17.14 1.21 -12.79
C LEU A 28 -16.92 2.30 -13.86
N LEU A 29 -17.22 2.03 -15.13
CA LEU A 29 -17.20 3.06 -16.19
C LEU A 29 -18.21 4.18 -15.92
N PHE A 30 -19.44 3.82 -15.52
CA PHE A 30 -20.46 4.79 -15.17
C PHE A 30 -20.02 5.66 -13.96
N LEU A 31 -19.39 5.05 -12.95
CA LEU A 31 -18.86 5.78 -11.78
C LEU A 31 -17.72 6.72 -12.18
N ALA A 32 -16.84 6.30 -13.09
CA ALA A 32 -15.75 7.16 -13.58
C ALA A 32 -16.31 8.45 -14.21
N ASP A 33 -17.35 8.34 -15.04
CA ASP A 33 -18.03 9.49 -15.62
C ASP A 33 -18.74 10.34 -14.55
N ALA A 34 -19.36 9.69 -13.57
CA ALA A 34 -20.02 10.38 -12.48
C ALA A 34 -19.04 11.20 -11.60
N LEU A 35 -17.82 10.73 -11.35
CA LEU A 35 -16.79 11.50 -10.65
C LEU A 35 -16.44 12.78 -11.40
N ILE A 36 -16.22 12.70 -12.70
CA ILE A 36 -15.91 13.87 -13.54
C ILE A 36 -17.07 14.87 -13.52
N GLN A 37 -18.31 14.39 -13.66
CA GLN A 37 -19.50 15.25 -13.63
C GLN A 37 -19.71 15.94 -12.28
N ASN A 38 -19.21 15.37 -11.19
CA ASN A 38 -19.34 15.91 -9.83
C ASN A 38 -18.06 16.61 -9.33
N THR A 39 -17.09 16.93 -10.21
CA THR A 39 -15.81 17.54 -9.84
C THR A 39 -15.99 18.77 -8.93
N SER A 40 -16.87 19.71 -9.28
CA SER A 40 -17.10 20.91 -8.48
C SER A 40 -17.67 20.60 -7.09
N ARG A 41 -18.57 19.60 -6.98
CA ARG A 41 -19.14 19.16 -5.69
C ARG A 41 -18.06 18.53 -4.81
N ILE A 42 -17.19 17.70 -5.40
CA ILE A 42 -16.09 17.06 -4.68
C ILE A 42 -15.10 18.11 -4.16
N ILE A 43 -14.69 19.07 -5.01
CA ILE A 43 -13.74 20.12 -4.64
C ILE A 43 -14.31 20.99 -3.52
N SER A 44 -15.58 21.38 -3.60
CA SER A 44 -16.22 22.20 -2.55
C SER A 44 -16.20 21.53 -1.18
N GLU A 45 -16.45 20.20 -1.11
CA GLU A 45 -16.37 19.47 0.15
C GLU A 45 -14.92 19.23 0.61
N ASN A 46 -13.99 19.06 -0.32
CA ASN A 46 -12.57 18.95 -0.01
C ASN A 46 -11.99 20.27 0.53
N GLU A 47 -12.43 21.41 0.04
CA GLU A 47 -12.03 22.72 0.58
C GLU A 47 -12.41 22.87 2.06
N ARG A 48 -13.55 22.33 2.49
CA ARG A 48 -13.96 22.32 3.91
C ARG A 48 -12.98 21.52 4.77
N ASP A 49 -12.54 20.36 4.29
CA ASP A 49 -11.52 19.55 4.97
C ASP A 49 -10.16 20.27 5.02
N LEU A 50 -9.74 20.92 3.92
CA LEU A 50 -8.49 21.68 3.85
C LEU A 50 -8.47 22.88 4.79
N LEU A 51 -9.57 23.63 4.89
CA LEU A 51 -9.71 24.76 5.81
C LEU A 51 -9.55 24.28 7.25
N LYS A 52 -10.30 23.24 7.63
CA LYS A 52 -10.24 22.65 8.97
C LYS A 52 -8.84 22.11 9.30
N ALA A 53 -8.18 21.46 8.33
CA ALA A 53 -6.83 20.92 8.50
C ALA A 53 -5.79 22.05 8.75
N LYS A 54 -5.90 23.17 8.03
CA LYS A 54 -5.05 24.36 8.25
C LYS A 54 -5.26 24.96 9.64
N GLU A 55 -6.51 25.09 10.09
CA GLU A 55 -6.83 25.59 11.45
C GLU A 55 -6.20 24.72 12.55
N HIS A 56 -6.04 23.43 12.29
CA HIS A 56 -5.38 22.49 13.22
C HIS A 56 -3.86 22.40 13.05
N GLY A 57 -3.25 23.25 12.21
CA GLY A 57 -1.80 23.32 12.03
C GLY A 57 -1.19 22.10 11.33
N ILE A 58 -1.93 21.41 10.47
CA ILE A 58 -1.43 20.28 9.69
C ILE A 58 -0.38 20.78 8.69
N SER A 59 0.75 20.05 8.55
CA SER A 59 1.86 20.43 7.68
C SER A 59 1.46 20.48 6.20
N ASP A 60 2.19 21.26 5.39
CA ASP A 60 1.91 21.42 3.95
C ASP A 60 1.99 20.10 3.19
N ILE A 61 2.89 19.20 3.59
CA ILE A 61 3.01 17.84 3.02
C ILE A 61 1.74 17.03 3.26
N MET A 62 1.16 17.11 4.45
CA MET A 62 -0.08 16.42 4.77
C MET A 62 -1.29 17.09 4.13
N LEU A 63 -1.29 18.45 4.00
CA LEU A 63 -2.30 19.19 3.25
C LEU A 63 -2.29 18.78 1.75
N ASP A 64 -1.12 18.58 1.16
CA ASP A 64 -1.03 18.09 -0.22
C ASP A 64 -1.63 16.68 -0.38
N ARG A 65 -1.42 15.78 0.59
CA ARG A 65 -2.05 14.44 0.57
C ARG A 65 -3.58 14.50 0.64
N LEU A 66 -4.12 15.46 1.36
CA LEU A 66 -5.56 15.66 1.56
C LEU A 66 -6.23 16.33 0.35
N ARG A 67 -5.48 17.14 -0.39
CA ARG A 67 -6.00 17.98 -1.47
C ARG A 67 -6.49 17.16 -2.65
N LEU A 68 -7.72 17.46 -3.10
CA LEU A 68 -8.27 17.02 -4.37
C LEU A 68 -8.30 18.19 -5.37
N THR A 69 -7.76 17.97 -6.56
CA THR A 69 -7.81 18.91 -7.69
C THR A 69 -8.58 18.27 -8.83
N PRO A 70 -9.01 19.05 -9.87
CA PRO A 70 -9.63 18.46 -11.04
C PRO A 70 -8.79 17.35 -11.68
N GLU A 71 -7.46 17.50 -11.71
CA GLU A 71 -6.52 16.53 -12.25
C GLU A 71 -6.54 15.26 -11.39
N ARG A 72 -6.47 15.36 -10.06
CA ARG A 72 -6.52 14.21 -9.14
C ARG A 72 -7.86 13.47 -9.21
N ILE A 73 -8.97 14.19 -9.46
CA ILE A 73 -10.28 13.56 -9.68
C ILE A 73 -10.30 12.85 -11.03
N SER A 74 -9.68 13.42 -12.06
CA SER A 74 -9.49 12.78 -13.35
C SER A 74 -8.64 11.51 -13.23
N ASP A 75 -7.58 11.54 -12.41
CA ASP A 75 -6.74 10.37 -12.13
C ASP A 75 -7.52 9.25 -11.41
N MET A 76 -8.41 9.61 -10.45
CA MET A 76 -9.31 8.62 -9.83
C MET A 76 -10.24 7.99 -10.86
N ALA A 77 -10.80 8.77 -11.78
CA ALA A 77 -11.65 8.25 -12.85
C ALA A 77 -10.86 7.37 -13.84
N LEU A 78 -9.62 7.74 -14.14
CA LEU A 78 -8.71 6.91 -14.95
C LEU A 78 -8.41 5.58 -14.23
N GLY A 79 -8.13 5.62 -12.91
CA GLY A 79 -7.93 4.42 -12.11
C GLY A 79 -9.11 3.45 -12.16
N LEU A 80 -10.35 3.95 -12.12
CA LEU A 80 -11.55 3.13 -12.31
C LEU A 80 -11.57 2.43 -13.68
N ARG A 81 -11.20 3.14 -14.76
CA ARG A 81 -11.13 2.57 -16.12
C ARG A 81 -10.05 1.49 -16.22
N GLN A 82 -8.88 1.73 -15.59
CA GLN A 82 -7.80 0.74 -15.54
C GLN A 82 -8.21 -0.52 -14.77
N VAL A 83 -8.97 -0.41 -13.67
CA VAL A 83 -9.54 -1.55 -12.96
C VAL A 83 -10.53 -2.33 -13.85
N VAL A 84 -11.26 -1.65 -14.72
CA VAL A 84 -12.14 -2.32 -15.70
C VAL A 84 -11.36 -3.21 -16.66
N ASP A 85 -10.20 -2.76 -17.12
CA ASP A 85 -9.37 -3.49 -18.08
C ASP A 85 -8.71 -4.73 -17.46
N LEU A 86 -8.63 -4.82 -16.13
CA LEU A 86 -8.09 -5.99 -15.46
C LEU A 86 -9.03 -7.20 -15.59
N PRO A 87 -8.47 -8.41 -15.77
CA PRO A 87 -9.26 -9.63 -15.75
C PRO A 87 -9.94 -9.82 -14.40
N ASP A 88 -11.20 -10.21 -14.42
CA ASP A 88 -11.97 -10.54 -13.20
C ASP A 88 -11.46 -11.88 -12.63
N PRO A 89 -10.90 -11.90 -11.39
CA PRO A 89 -10.38 -13.13 -10.82
C PRO A 89 -11.48 -14.08 -10.33
N ILE A 90 -12.72 -13.59 -10.16
CA ILE A 90 -13.81 -14.40 -9.57
C ILE A 90 -14.26 -15.49 -10.53
N GLY A 91 -14.31 -16.72 -10.01
CA GLY A 91 -14.65 -17.91 -10.78
C GLY A 91 -13.46 -18.56 -11.51
N GLN A 92 -12.25 -17.97 -11.44
CA GLN A 92 -11.04 -18.61 -11.96
C GLN A 92 -10.83 -19.96 -11.30
N VAL A 93 -10.59 -20.99 -12.11
CA VAL A 93 -10.22 -22.32 -11.63
C VAL A 93 -8.73 -22.31 -11.30
N LEU A 94 -8.40 -22.58 -10.05
CA LEU A 94 -7.02 -22.67 -9.57
C LEU A 94 -6.43 -24.05 -9.81
N GLN A 95 -7.23 -25.09 -9.55
CA GLN A 95 -6.91 -26.48 -9.84
C GLN A 95 -8.19 -27.32 -9.93
N GLY A 96 -8.08 -28.48 -10.59
CA GLY A 96 -9.15 -29.46 -10.67
C GLY A 96 -8.58 -30.85 -10.89
N PHE A 97 -9.14 -31.86 -10.23
CA PHE A 97 -8.74 -33.27 -10.32
C PHE A 97 -9.88 -34.18 -9.92
N THR A 98 -9.75 -35.46 -10.24
CA THR A 98 -10.63 -36.52 -9.72
C THR A 98 -9.82 -37.33 -8.71
N ASN A 99 -10.39 -37.53 -7.50
CA ASN A 99 -9.75 -38.35 -6.47
C ASN A 99 -9.94 -39.85 -6.71
N LEU A 100 -9.35 -40.68 -5.86
CA LEU A 100 -9.44 -42.14 -5.99
C LEU A 100 -10.87 -42.70 -5.87
N ASP A 101 -11.75 -42.01 -5.16
CA ASP A 101 -13.15 -42.39 -5.00
C ASP A 101 -14.05 -41.90 -6.15
N GLY A 102 -13.48 -41.23 -7.16
CA GLY A 102 -14.20 -40.72 -8.32
C GLY A 102 -14.88 -39.36 -8.12
N LEU A 103 -14.59 -38.65 -7.00
CA LEU A 103 -15.09 -37.30 -6.78
C LEU A 103 -14.34 -36.31 -7.69
N LYS A 104 -15.08 -35.49 -8.46
CA LYS A 104 -14.54 -34.38 -9.23
C LYS A 104 -14.41 -33.17 -8.32
N ILE A 105 -13.17 -32.73 -8.06
CA ILE A 105 -12.84 -31.64 -7.15
C ILE A 105 -12.29 -30.48 -7.97
N VAL A 106 -12.90 -29.31 -7.82
CA VAL A 106 -12.48 -28.06 -8.48
C VAL A 106 -12.32 -26.98 -7.43
N GLN A 107 -11.14 -26.37 -7.36
CA GLN A 107 -10.89 -25.19 -6.53
C GLN A 107 -11.09 -23.92 -7.37
N LYS A 108 -11.99 -23.03 -6.93
CA LYS A 108 -12.29 -21.76 -7.61
C LYS A 108 -12.06 -20.55 -6.71
N ARG A 109 -11.64 -19.43 -7.30
CA ARG A 109 -11.59 -18.12 -6.63
C ARG A 109 -12.99 -17.61 -6.34
N VAL A 110 -13.14 -17.05 -5.14
CA VAL A 110 -14.39 -16.43 -4.65
C VAL A 110 -14.05 -15.12 -3.94
N PRO A 111 -15.00 -14.16 -3.80
CA PRO A 111 -14.81 -12.97 -2.98
C PRO A 111 -14.45 -13.32 -1.54
N LEU A 112 -13.71 -12.44 -0.87
CA LEU A 112 -13.54 -12.52 0.59
C LEU A 112 -14.87 -12.32 1.33
N GLY A 113 -15.71 -11.41 0.83
CA GLY A 113 -17.01 -11.10 1.41
C GLY A 113 -17.17 -9.62 1.74
N THR A 114 -17.12 -9.26 3.01
CA THR A 114 -17.21 -7.88 3.49
C THR A 114 -15.85 -7.41 3.98
N VAL A 115 -15.28 -6.41 3.30
CA VAL A 115 -14.01 -5.82 3.63
C VAL A 115 -14.22 -4.59 4.51
N GLY A 116 -13.57 -4.53 5.66
CA GLY A 116 -13.43 -3.30 6.44
C GLY A 116 -12.15 -2.57 6.02
N MET A 117 -12.21 -1.25 5.84
CA MET A 117 -11.01 -0.46 5.57
C MET A 117 -10.93 0.76 6.47
N ILE A 118 -9.83 0.89 7.21
CA ILE A 118 -9.52 2.06 8.06
C ILE A 118 -8.33 2.79 7.44
N PHE A 119 -8.51 4.06 7.09
CA PHE A 119 -7.47 4.84 6.39
C PHE A 119 -7.38 6.28 6.87
N GLU A 120 -6.22 6.91 6.64
CA GLU A 120 -5.89 8.27 7.07
C GLU A 120 -5.63 9.17 5.86
N SER A 121 -5.98 10.46 5.98
CA SER A 121 -5.53 11.62 5.16
C SER A 121 -5.40 11.43 3.63
N ARG A 122 -6.16 10.53 3.02
CA ARG A 122 -6.11 10.24 1.58
C ARG A 122 -7.51 9.98 1.01
N PRO A 123 -8.26 11.01 0.61
CA PRO A 123 -9.64 10.83 0.12
C PRO A 123 -9.76 9.90 -1.10
N ASN A 124 -8.74 9.86 -1.99
CA ASN A 124 -8.71 8.96 -3.15
C ASN A 124 -8.84 7.48 -2.75
N VAL A 125 -8.38 7.10 -1.56
CA VAL A 125 -8.48 5.71 -1.05
C VAL A 125 -9.94 5.25 -0.99
N THR A 126 -10.89 6.15 -0.81
CA THR A 126 -12.34 5.83 -0.87
C THR A 126 -12.72 5.20 -2.21
N ILE A 127 -12.22 5.76 -3.32
CA ILE A 127 -12.51 5.26 -4.68
C ILE A 127 -11.69 4.01 -4.98
N ASP A 128 -10.40 4.01 -4.61
CA ASP A 128 -9.50 2.87 -4.86
C ASP A 128 -9.99 1.63 -4.14
N ALA A 129 -10.28 1.75 -2.83
CA ALA A 129 -10.79 0.64 -2.02
C ALA A 129 -12.14 0.12 -2.52
N PHE A 130 -13.06 1.04 -2.85
CA PHE A 130 -14.36 0.64 -3.39
C PHE A 130 -14.21 -0.10 -4.73
N SER A 131 -13.43 0.43 -5.66
CA SER A 131 -13.30 -0.13 -7.01
C SER A 131 -12.72 -1.55 -6.99
N LEU A 132 -11.66 -1.77 -6.21
CA LEU A 132 -11.01 -3.08 -6.08
C LEU A 132 -11.91 -4.09 -5.37
N CYS A 133 -12.57 -3.69 -4.28
CA CYS A 133 -13.54 -4.53 -3.58
C CYS A 133 -14.72 -4.88 -4.48
N PHE A 134 -15.29 -3.90 -5.17
CA PHE A 134 -16.43 -4.11 -6.06
C PHE A 134 -16.09 -4.99 -7.26
N LYS A 135 -14.94 -4.76 -7.92
CA LYS A 135 -14.47 -5.58 -9.05
C LYS A 135 -14.33 -7.06 -8.65
N THR A 136 -13.92 -7.32 -7.41
CA THR A 136 -13.76 -8.67 -6.86
C THR A 136 -15.01 -9.21 -6.17
N GLY A 137 -16.16 -8.52 -6.33
CA GLY A 137 -17.46 -8.98 -5.80
C GLY A 137 -17.60 -8.85 -4.29
N ASN A 138 -16.74 -8.06 -3.64
CA ASN A 138 -16.82 -7.74 -2.22
C ASN A 138 -17.68 -6.49 -1.99
N SER A 139 -18.22 -6.37 -0.78
CA SER A 139 -18.70 -5.09 -0.24
C SER A 139 -17.66 -4.49 0.68
N VAL A 140 -17.72 -3.17 0.91
CA VAL A 140 -16.73 -2.48 1.74
C VAL A 140 -17.39 -1.54 2.76
N LEU A 141 -16.91 -1.62 4.01
CA LEU A 141 -17.17 -0.65 5.06
C LEU A 141 -15.93 0.22 5.24
N LEU A 142 -16.08 1.51 4.97
CA LEU A 142 -15.00 2.49 5.01
C LEU A 142 -15.01 3.27 6.32
N ARG A 143 -13.83 3.55 6.87
CA ARG A 143 -13.61 4.50 7.97
C ARG A 143 -12.40 5.35 7.63
N GLY A 144 -12.63 6.57 7.16
CA GLY A 144 -11.58 7.56 6.93
C GLY A 144 -11.20 8.36 8.18
N GLY A 145 -10.09 9.09 8.13
CA GLY A 145 -9.70 10.05 9.15
C GLY A 145 -10.70 11.22 9.27
N SER A 146 -10.67 11.91 10.41
CA SER A 146 -11.50 13.09 10.68
C SER A 146 -11.14 14.29 9.81
N ASP A 147 -9.92 14.31 9.31
CA ASP A 147 -9.34 15.32 8.43
C ASP A 147 -9.87 15.27 6.99
N ALA A 148 -10.47 14.14 6.58
CA ALA A 148 -11.00 13.93 5.24
C ALA A 148 -12.50 13.58 5.22
N ILE A 149 -13.23 13.86 6.30
CA ILE A 149 -14.61 13.35 6.47
C ILE A 149 -15.58 13.91 5.43
N HIS A 150 -15.48 15.18 5.06
CA HIS A 150 -16.35 15.79 4.05
C HIS A 150 -16.07 15.22 2.67
N SER A 151 -14.80 15.09 2.29
CA SER A 151 -14.36 14.48 1.03
C SER A 151 -14.80 13.02 0.93
N ASN A 152 -14.58 12.22 1.97
CA ASN A 152 -15.00 10.82 1.99
C ASN A 152 -16.51 10.67 1.90
N THR A 153 -17.26 11.54 2.58
CA THR A 153 -18.73 11.52 2.55
C THR A 153 -19.26 11.79 1.15
N VAL A 154 -18.81 12.87 0.49
CA VAL A 154 -19.28 13.19 -0.86
C VAL A 154 -18.91 12.12 -1.88
N LEU A 155 -17.72 11.52 -1.79
CA LEU A 155 -17.30 10.43 -2.66
C LEU A 155 -18.19 9.20 -2.49
N VAL A 156 -18.48 8.79 -1.24
CA VAL A 156 -19.39 7.66 -0.97
C VAL A 156 -20.82 7.97 -1.40
N GLU A 157 -21.29 9.20 -1.25
CA GLU A 157 -22.60 9.60 -1.76
C GLU A 157 -22.70 9.43 -3.29
N ILE A 158 -21.68 9.90 -4.03
CA ILE A 158 -21.61 9.73 -5.50
C ILE A 158 -21.61 8.25 -5.89
N ILE A 159 -20.85 7.41 -5.17
CA ILE A 159 -20.86 5.95 -5.40
C ILE A 159 -22.27 5.40 -5.17
N LYS A 160 -22.92 5.73 -4.06
CA LYS A 160 -24.27 5.25 -3.70
C LYS A 160 -25.34 5.72 -4.67
N GLU A 161 -25.26 6.97 -5.11
CA GLU A 161 -26.16 7.52 -6.13
C GLU A 161 -26.00 6.76 -7.46
N SER A 162 -24.76 6.47 -7.83
CA SER A 162 -24.42 5.71 -9.04
C SER A 162 -24.92 4.26 -8.95
N LEU A 163 -24.73 3.59 -7.81
CA LEU A 163 -25.23 2.23 -7.57
C LEU A 163 -26.76 2.16 -7.72
N ARG A 164 -27.49 3.11 -7.12
CA ARG A 164 -28.96 3.18 -7.24
C ARG A 164 -29.41 3.38 -8.69
N LYS A 165 -28.77 4.30 -9.43
CA LYS A 165 -29.06 4.55 -10.85
C LYS A 165 -28.85 3.32 -11.72
N GLN A 166 -27.91 2.47 -11.34
CA GLN A 166 -27.60 1.22 -12.05
C GLN A 166 -28.35 0.01 -11.47
N GLY A 167 -29.29 0.18 -10.52
CA GLY A 167 -30.06 -0.90 -9.93
C GLY A 167 -29.19 -1.90 -9.14
N ILE A 168 -28.12 -1.43 -8.52
CA ILE A 168 -27.22 -2.21 -7.65
C ILE A 168 -27.46 -1.76 -6.19
N ASN A 169 -27.34 -2.68 -5.24
CA ASN A 169 -27.53 -2.39 -3.83
C ASN A 169 -26.53 -1.32 -3.36
N ALA A 170 -27.05 -0.16 -2.93
CA ALA A 170 -26.21 0.97 -2.51
C ALA A 170 -25.41 0.68 -1.23
N SER A 171 -25.77 -0.32 -0.44
CA SER A 171 -25.01 -0.75 0.74
C SER A 171 -23.82 -1.66 0.40
N THR A 172 -23.49 -1.85 -0.88
CA THR A 172 -22.20 -2.41 -1.31
C THR A 172 -21.02 -1.57 -0.82
N VAL A 173 -21.24 -0.27 -0.57
CA VAL A 173 -20.34 0.60 0.17
C VAL A 173 -21.06 1.27 1.31
N GLU A 174 -20.45 1.29 2.48
CA GLU A 174 -20.88 2.07 3.63
C GLU A 174 -19.71 2.88 4.20
N LEU A 175 -20.00 4.05 4.79
CA LEU A 175 -19.02 4.90 5.46
C LEU A 175 -19.40 5.06 6.93
N LEU A 176 -18.46 4.75 7.81
CA LEU A 176 -18.56 5.08 9.23
C LEU A 176 -18.23 6.57 9.40
N THR A 177 -19.25 7.39 9.60
CA THR A 177 -19.11 8.86 9.70
C THR A 177 -18.67 9.34 11.08
N ASP A 178 -18.84 8.52 12.11
CA ASP A 178 -18.24 8.78 13.42
C ASP A 178 -16.75 8.45 13.39
N THR A 179 -15.93 9.49 13.39
CA THR A 179 -14.48 9.40 13.30
C THR A 179 -13.80 9.20 14.65
N SER A 180 -14.55 8.96 15.74
CA SER A 180 -14.00 8.72 17.06
C SER A 180 -13.15 7.44 17.11
N HIS A 181 -12.17 7.42 18.01
CA HIS A 181 -11.37 6.21 18.25
C HIS A 181 -12.21 5.04 18.77
N ALA A 182 -13.27 5.34 19.55
CA ALA A 182 -14.16 4.32 20.09
C ALA A 182 -14.94 3.58 18.97
N GLU A 183 -15.47 4.30 17.97
CA GLU A 183 -16.14 3.66 16.84
C GLU A 183 -15.16 2.90 15.94
N ALA A 184 -13.91 3.40 15.80
CA ALA A 184 -12.87 2.66 15.09
C ALA A 184 -12.56 1.32 15.79
N GLU A 185 -12.44 1.30 17.12
CA GLU A 185 -12.23 0.04 17.87
C GLU A 185 -13.41 -0.93 17.74
N LYS A 186 -14.66 -0.43 17.77
CA LYS A 186 -15.83 -1.26 17.50
C LYS A 186 -15.79 -1.86 16.08
N MET A 187 -15.28 -1.13 15.09
CA MET A 187 -15.10 -1.66 13.74
C MET A 187 -14.02 -2.74 13.70
N MET A 188 -12.91 -2.57 14.44
CA MET A 188 -11.86 -3.58 14.56
C MET A 188 -12.35 -4.89 15.17
N GLN A 189 -13.41 -4.83 15.97
CA GLN A 189 -14.03 -5.97 16.67
C GLN A 189 -15.34 -6.45 16.03
N ALA A 190 -15.64 -6.01 14.81
CA ALA A 190 -16.89 -6.29 14.12
C ALA A 190 -16.85 -7.61 13.32
N ASP A 191 -16.27 -8.68 13.86
CA ASP A 191 -16.07 -10.00 13.25
C ASP A 191 -17.36 -10.68 12.77
N LYS A 192 -18.50 -10.35 13.38
CA LYS A 192 -19.82 -10.82 12.92
C LYS A 192 -20.22 -10.23 11.55
N PHE A 193 -19.66 -9.10 11.17
CA PHE A 193 -20.06 -8.35 9.99
C PHE A 193 -18.94 -8.25 8.93
N LEU A 194 -17.68 -8.18 9.37
CA LEU A 194 -16.51 -8.05 8.51
C LEU A 194 -15.78 -9.39 8.41
N ASP A 195 -15.38 -9.76 7.21
CA ASP A 195 -14.61 -10.97 6.95
C ASP A 195 -13.10 -10.69 7.00
N VAL A 196 -12.70 -9.43 6.70
CA VAL A 196 -11.31 -8.96 6.76
C VAL A 196 -11.27 -7.46 7.02
N LEU A 197 -10.20 -7.00 7.68
CA LEU A 197 -9.91 -5.59 7.92
C LEU A 197 -8.56 -5.22 7.32
N ILE A 198 -8.52 -4.10 6.59
CA ILE A 198 -7.30 -3.57 5.96
C ILE A 198 -7.03 -2.17 6.53
N PRO A 199 -6.01 -1.98 7.38
CA PRO A 199 -5.57 -0.67 7.81
C PRO A 199 -4.70 -0.03 6.71
N ARG A 200 -4.82 1.30 6.50
CA ARG A 200 -3.97 2.07 5.59
C ARG A 200 -3.62 3.42 6.18
N GLY A 201 -2.42 3.57 6.68
CA GLY A 201 -1.99 4.81 7.34
C GLY A 201 -0.66 4.66 8.05
N SER A 202 -0.49 5.45 9.11
CA SER A 202 0.71 5.47 9.94
C SER A 202 0.99 4.13 10.65
N ALA A 203 2.24 3.90 11.03
CA ALA A 203 2.63 2.77 11.90
C ALA A 203 1.76 2.68 13.15
N ARG A 204 1.41 3.83 13.75
CA ARG A 204 0.54 3.91 14.92
C ARG A 204 -0.84 3.30 14.66
N LEU A 205 -1.45 3.61 13.51
CA LEU A 205 -2.75 3.02 13.13
C LEU A 205 -2.61 1.52 12.93
N ILE A 206 -1.61 1.09 12.16
CA ILE A 206 -1.39 -0.33 11.83
C ILE A 206 -1.19 -1.14 13.10
N ASN A 207 -0.30 -0.70 14.00
CA ASN A 207 -0.04 -1.38 15.27
C ASN A 207 -1.29 -1.44 16.16
N ARG A 208 -2.06 -0.35 16.24
CA ARG A 208 -3.33 -0.34 17.00
C ARG A 208 -4.33 -1.35 16.44
N VAL A 209 -4.44 -1.46 15.12
CA VAL A 209 -5.32 -2.47 14.50
C VAL A 209 -4.84 -3.87 14.82
N LYS A 210 -3.54 -4.16 14.71
CA LYS A 210 -2.95 -5.46 15.06
C LYS A 210 -3.25 -5.87 16.52
N GLU A 211 -3.18 -4.93 17.44
CA GLU A 211 -3.40 -5.18 18.87
C GLU A 211 -4.88 -5.34 19.25
N LYS A 212 -5.79 -4.64 18.57
CA LYS A 212 -7.18 -4.50 18.98
C LYS A 212 -8.18 -5.28 18.12
N ALA A 213 -7.81 -5.65 16.90
CA ALA A 213 -8.74 -6.31 15.99
C ALA A 213 -8.99 -7.76 16.38
N THR A 214 -10.29 -8.14 16.39
CA THR A 214 -10.72 -9.54 16.36
C THR A 214 -11.10 -9.98 14.94
N VAL A 215 -11.38 -9.03 14.05
CA VAL A 215 -11.50 -9.27 12.61
C VAL A 215 -10.13 -9.64 12.05
N PRO A 216 -9.99 -10.68 11.20
CA PRO A 216 -8.74 -10.98 10.51
C PRO A 216 -8.19 -9.75 9.78
N VAL A 217 -6.89 -9.48 9.92
CA VAL A 217 -6.24 -8.28 9.37
C VAL A 217 -5.32 -8.65 8.21
N ILE A 218 -5.43 -7.92 7.10
CA ILE A 218 -4.39 -7.87 6.08
C ILE A 218 -3.63 -6.57 6.31
N GLU A 219 -2.39 -6.69 6.79
CA GLU A 219 -1.57 -5.53 7.13
C GLU A 219 -1.03 -4.86 5.88
N THR A 220 -1.11 -3.53 5.82
CA THR A 220 -0.28 -2.76 4.89
C THR A 220 1.00 -2.35 5.60
N GLY A 221 2.14 -2.44 4.90
CA GLY A 221 3.44 -2.18 5.51
C GLY A 221 3.75 -0.69 5.67
N VAL A 222 4.47 -0.37 6.74
CA VAL A 222 5.32 0.82 6.85
C VAL A 222 6.59 0.53 6.07
N GLY A 223 7.17 1.51 5.40
CA GLY A 223 8.30 1.28 4.49
C GLY A 223 9.63 1.87 4.99
N ASN A 224 10.36 1.15 5.85
CA ASN A 224 11.79 1.43 6.01
C ASN A 224 12.55 0.64 4.94
N CYS A 225 12.63 1.21 3.72
CA CYS A 225 13.29 0.55 2.59
C CYS A 225 14.77 0.87 2.57
N THR A 226 15.61 -0.17 2.38
CA THR A 226 17.06 -0.03 2.38
C THR A 226 17.65 -0.30 1.01
N ILE A 227 18.69 0.47 0.66
CA ILE A 227 19.53 0.20 -0.51
C ILE A 227 20.94 -0.13 -0.02
N TYR A 228 21.45 -1.30 -0.39
CA TYR A 228 22.83 -1.69 -0.18
C TYR A 228 23.67 -1.44 -1.44
N VAL A 229 24.77 -0.72 -1.29
CA VAL A 229 25.75 -0.50 -2.36
C VAL A 229 26.98 -1.34 -2.07
N ASP A 230 27.11 -2.41 -2.88
CA ASP A 230 28.15 -3.44 -2.75
C ASP A 230 29.51 -2.94 -3.26
N GLU A 231 30.62 -3.58 -2.84
CA GLU A 231 31.98 -3.18 -3.26
C GLU A 231 32.19 -3.19 -4.78
N THR A 232 31.43 -4.03 -5.52
CA THR A 232 31.53 -4.14 -6.97
C THR A 232 30.54 -3.24 -7.72
N ALA A 233 29.79 -2.41 -7.01
CA ALA A 233 28.75 -1.57 -7.60
C ALA A 233 29.29 -0.62 -8.69
N ASP A 234 28.42 -0.33 -9.66
CA ASP A 234 28.62 0.84 -10.53
C ASP A 234 28.13 2.07 -9.77
N LEU A 235 29.06 2.96 -9.42
CA LEU A 235 28.76 4.10 -8.55
C LEU A 235 27.81 5.12 -9.21
N ASP A 236 27.86 5.28 -10.52
CA ASP A 236 26.93 6.15 -11.25
C ASP A 236 25.52 5.57 -11.27
N MET A 237 25.40 4.25 -11.46
CA MET A 237 24.12 3.54 -11.35
C MET A 237 23.57 3.64 -9.92
N ALA A 238 24.40 3.36 -8.91
CA ALA A 238 24.02 3.45 -7.51
C ALA A 238 23.51 4.86 -7.13
N THR A 239 24.24 5.89 -7.55
CA THR A 239 23.83 7.28 -7.34
C THR A 239 22.46 7.57 -7.94
N LYS A 240 22.22 7.19 -9.20
CA LYS A 240 20.91 7.39 -9.86
C LYS A 240 19.78 6.66 -9.13
N ILE A 241 20.04 5.42 -8.69
CA ILE A 241 19.06 4.60 -7.97
C ILE A 241 18.72 5.23 -6.61
N VAL A 242 19.73 5.61 -5.81
CA VAL A 242 19.51 6.21 -4.48
C VAL A 242 18.84 7.58 -4.59
N VAL A 243 19.29 8.45 -5.50
CA VAL A 243 18.66 9.75 -5.76
C VAL A 243 17.17 9.55 -6.11
N ASN A 244 16.86 8.68 -7.07
CA ASN A 244 15.48 8.39 -7.45
C ASN A 244 14.68 7.83 -6.26
N ALA A 245 15.22 6.86 -5.54
CA ALA A 245 14.53 6.19 -4.44
C ALA A 245 14.22 7.14 -3.28
N LYS A 246 15.07 8.14 -3.02
CA LYS A 246 14.86 9.11 -1.93
C LYS A 246 14.09 10.34 -2.34
N THR A 247 14.33 10.88 -3.55
CA THR A 247 13.88 12.25 -3.86
C THR A 247 12.65 12.34 -4.77
N GLN A 248 12.31 11.28 -5.51
CA GLN A 248 11.15 11.31 -6.40
C GLN A 248 9.83 11.59 -5.63
N ARG A 249 9.67 10.96 -4.47
CA ARG A 249 8.54 11.17 -3.55
C ARG A 249 8.88 10.60 -2.18
N PRO A 250 9.43 11.38 -1.24
CA PRO A 250 9.91 10.85 0.03
C PRO A 250 8.77 10.35 0.94
N SER A 251 7.57 10.90 0.77
CA SER A 251 6.42 10.63 1.66
C SER A 251 5.62 9.36 1.31
N VAL A 252 6.25 8.33 0.73
CA VAL A 252 5.62 7.04 0.39
C VAL A 252 6.45 5.87 0.90
N CYS A 253 5.78 4.76 1.20
CA CYS A 253 6.37 3.60 1.88
C CYS A 253 7.47 2.85 1.09
N ASN A 254 7.58 3.05 -0.23
CA ASN A 254 8.63 2.47 -1.06
C ASN A 254 9.80 3.43 -1.35
N ALA A 255 9.82 4.63 -0.72
CA ALA A 255 10.99 5.51 -0.74
C ALA A 255 12.11 4.93 0.12
N ALA A 256 13.37 5.16 -0.27
CA ALA A 256 14.50 4.71 0.53
C ALA A 256 14.61 5.57 1.82
N GLU A 257 14.71 4.90 2.95
CA GLU A 257 14.89 5.52 4.27
C GLU A 257 16.27 5.21 4.85
N SER A 258 16.89 4.11 4.40
CA SER A 258 18.18 3.65 4.86
C SER A 258 19.11 3.33 3.67
N LEU A 259 20.39 3.63 3.84
CA LEU A 259 21.47 3.35 2.91
C LEU A 259 22.55 2.55 3.63
N VAL A 260 22.90 1.39 3.09
CA VAL A 260 24.04 0.59 3.55
C VAL A 260 25.11 0.64 2.49
N VAL A 261 26.37 0.91 2.87
CA VAL A 261 27.47 1.09 1.92
C VAL A 261 28.64 0.23 2.32
N HIS A 262 29.22 -0.51 1.38
CA HIS A 262 30.44 -1.26 1.61
C HIS A 262 31.62 -0.31 1.90
N ALA A 263 32.41 -0.58 2.95
CA ALA A 263 33.48 0.28 3.45
C ALA A 263 34.52 0.66 2.39
N LYS A 264 34.87 -0.28 1.47
CA LYS A 264 35.86 -0.03 0.41
C LYS A 264 35.49 1.08 -0.57
N ILE A 265 34.20 1.32 -0.76
CA ILE A 265 33.70 2.31 -1.74
C ILE A 265 33.10 3.56 -1.07
N ALA A 266 32.92 3.54 0.24
CA ALA A 266 32.24 4.61 0.97
C ALA A 266 32.91 5.98 0.77
N ALA A 267 34.26 6.03 0.77
CA ALA A 267 35.02 7.27 0.57
C ALA A 267 34.84 7.92 -0.80
N GLU A 268 34.50 7.14 -1.84
CA GLU A 268 34.25 7.62 -3.20
C GLU A 268 32.75 7.88 -3.41
N PHE A 269 31.92 6.93 -3.00
CA PHE A 269 30.48 6.95 -3.27
C PHE A 269 29.71 8.01 -2.48
N LEU A 270 29.95 8.16 -1.17
CA LEU A 270 29.17 9.07 -0.32
C LEU A 270 29.30 10.55 -0.74
N PRO A 271 30.51 11.07 -1.08
CA PRO A 271 30.64 12.42 -1.63
C PRO A 271 29.91 12.63 -2.96
N GLN A 272 30.02 11.65 -3.89
CA GLN A 272 29.33 11.66 -5.18
C GLN A 272 27.80 11.70 -4.99
N LEU A 273 27.27 10.87 -4.07
CA LEU A 273 25.86 10.83 -3.75
C LEU A 273 25.36 12.14 -3.15
N GLN A 274 26.10 12.70 -2.17
CA GLN A 274 25.73 13.97 -1.52
C GLN A 274 25.65 15.11 -2.53
N GLU A 275 26.62 15.20 -3.46
CA GLU A 275 26.61 16.20 -4.53
C GLU A 275 25.42 16.01 -5.49
N ALA A 276 25.09 14.76 -5.83
CA ALA A 276 23.97 14.44 -6.71
C ALA A 276 22.61 14.77 -6.07
N LEU A 277 22.44 14.48 -4.78
CA LEU A 277 21.23 14.80 -4.03
C LEU A 277 21.00 16.31 -3.94
N LYS A 278 22.02 17.10 -3.66
CA LYS A 278 21.94 18.59 -3.62
C LYS A 278 21.37 19.19 -4.90
N LYS A 279 21.56 18.57 -6.06
CA LYS A 279 21.01 19.05 -7.35
C LYS A 279 19.49 18.88 -7.44
N THR A 280 18.91 18.04 -6.60
CA THR A 280 17.46 17.79 -6.54
C THR A 280 16.86 18.32 -5.24
N HIS A 281 17.31 17.81 -4.10
CA HIS A 281 16.85 18.19 -2.75
C HIS A 281 17.99 18.00 -1.75
N GLU A 282 18.08 18.90 -0.77
CA GLU A 282 18.95 18.69 0.38
C GLU A 282 18.40 17.54 1.22
N VAL A 283 19.25 16.53 1.48
CA VAL A 283 18.91 15.35 2.28
C VAL A 283 19.80 15.32 3.51
N GLU A 284 19.19 15.25 4.70
CA GLU A 284 19.89 15.05 5.96
C GLU A 284 20.34 13.58 6.06
N PHE A 285 21.63 13.37 6.35
CA PHE A 285 22.18 12.04 6.60
C PHE A 285 22.34 11.81 8.10
N ARG A 286 21.77 10.71 8.61
CA ARG A 286 22.01 10.19 9.95
C ARG A 286 22.99 9.04 9.83
N ALA A 287 24.26 9.31 10.05
CA ALA A 287 25.35 8.45 9.62
C ALA A 287 26.12 7.84 10.80
N ASP A 288 26.55 6.59 10.61
CA ASP A 288 27.50 5.95 11.53
C ASP A 288 28.85 6.68 11.56
N GLU A 289 29.71 6.36 12.49
CA GLU A 289 30.98 7.09 12.72
C GLU A 289 31.86 7.14 11.46
N HIS A 290 31.91 6.06 10.67
CA HIS A 290 32.72 6.01 9.46
C HIS A 290 32.13 6.90 8.34
N SER A 291 30.84 6.71 8.04
CA SER A 291 30.12 7.50 7.03
C SER A 291 30.05 8.97 7.42
N LEU A 292 29.88 9.28 8.70
CA LEU A 292 29.80 10.66 9.22
C LEU A 292 31.08 11.45 8.93
N LYS A 293 32.27 10.86 9.18
CA LYS A 293 33.55 11.50 8.90
C LYS A 293 33.71 11.86 7.42
N ILE A 294 33.25 10.98 6.52
CA ILE A 294 33.32 11.20 5.07
C ILE A 294 32.36 12.32 4.66
N LEU A 295 31.11 12.25 5.08
CA LEU A 295 30.07 13.21 4.73
C LEU A 295 30.33 14.61 5.28
N GLN A 296 30.83 14.71 6.51
CA GLN A 296 31.21 15.99 7.13
C GLN A 296 32.42 16.65 6.45
N ALA A 297 33.32 15.88 5.88
CA ALA A 297 34.45 16.44 5.10
C ALA A 297 33.97 17.11 3.80
N CYS A 298 32.79 16.75 3.29
CA CYS A 298 32.22 17.33 2.06
C CYS A 298 31.31 18.52 2.36
N ASP A 299 30.37 18.38 3.31
CA ASP A 299 29.47 19.43 3.79
C ASP A 299 28.88 19.02 5.13
N GLY A 300 29.45 19.55 6.20
CA GLY A 300 29.12 19.15 7.58
C GLY A 300 27.70 19.53 8.05
N ASN A 301 26.97 20.39 7.31
CA ASN A 301 25.66 20.86 7.75
C ASN A 301 24.54 19.83 7.53
N LEU A 302 24.73 18.85 6.63
CA LEU A 302 23.73 17.87 6.25
C LEU A 302 23.98 16.46 6.83
N ALA A 303 25.00 16.30 7.71
CA ALA A 303 25.31 15.00 8.30
C ALA A 303 25.40 15.08 9.82
N VAL A 304 24.62 14.27 10.50
CA VAL A 304 24.58 14.14 11.95
C VAL A 304 24.84 12.70 12.35
N ALA A 305 25.27 12.50 13.61
CA ALA A 305 25.49 11.15 14.14
C ALA A 305 24.15 10.41 14.27
N VAL A 306 24.14 9.17 13.79
CA VAL A 306 22.97 8.26 13.87
C VAL A 306 22.72 7.84 15.32
N GLN A 307 21.44 7.70 15.68
CA GLN A 307 20.99 6.97 16.86
C GLN A 307 20.51 5.58 16.43
N GLU A 308 20.43 4.62 17.33
CA GLU A 308 20.03 3.24 17.03
C GLU A 308 18.65 3.17 16.37
N GLU A 309 17.70 3.99 16.83
CA GLU A 309 16.33 4.06 16.33
C GLU A 309 16.24 4.59 14.89
N ASP A 310 17.24 5.34 14.45
CA ASP A 310 17.27 5.93 13.10
C ASP A 310 17.32 4.85 12.01
N PHE A 311 18.00 3.74 12.27
CA PHE A 311 18.09 2.64 11.29
C PHE A 311 16.75 1.94 11.04
N GLY A 312 15.81 1.99 11.99
CA GLY A 312 14.47 1.42 11.87
C GLY A 312 13.38 2.45 11.56
N THR A 313 13.73 3.72 11.35
CA THR A 313 12.76 4.81 11.24
C THR A 313 12.33 5.05 9.80
N GLU A 314 11.01 5.10 9.56
CA GLU A 314 10.41 5.63 8.34
C GLU A 314 10.22 7.14 8.51
N TYR A 315 11.13 7.94 7.94
CA TYR A 315 11.13 9.41 8.08
C TYR A 315 10.01 10.09 7.27
N LEU A 316 9.69 9.54 6.09
CA LEU A 316 8.76 10.14 5.13
C LEU A 316 9.16 11.56 4.70
N ASP A 317 10.42 11.90 4.80
CA ASP A 317 11.02 13.21 4.55
C ASP A 317 12.38 13.05 3.88
N TYR A 318 13.05 14.16 3.57
CA TYR A 318 14.40 14.21 3.02
C TYR A 318 15.47 13.93 4.10
N ILE A 319 15.31 12.82 4.80
CA ILE A 319 16.23 12.30 5.82
C ILE A 319 16.55 10.85 5.48
N MET A 320 17.79 10.41 5.65
CA MET A 320 18.22 9.04 5.36
C MET A 320 19.26 8.57 6.38
N SER A 321 19.08 7.38 6.95
CA SER A 321 20.12 6.74 7.74
C SER A 321 21.22 6.15 6.84
N VAL A 322 22.47 6.15 7.30
CA VAL A 322 23.62 5.61 6.56
C VAL A 322 24.46 4.71 7.45
N LYS A 323 24.68 3.48 7.02
CA LYS A 323 25.50 2.47 7.66
C LYS A 323 26.63 2.02 6.74
N THR A 324 27.86 1.98 7.26
CA THR A 324 28.99 1.33 6.57
C THR A 324 29.16 -0.09 7.10
N VAL A 325 29.44 -1.04 6.18
CA VAL A 325 29.66 -2.46 6.47
C VAL A 325 30.89 -2.98 5.75
N ASP A 326 31.53 -4.02 6.28
CA ASP A 326 32.76 -4.59 5.71
C ASP A 326 32.49 -5.68 4.67
N ASN A 327 31.28 -6.25 4.64
CA ASN A 327 30.93 -7.34 3.73
C ASN A 327 29.39 -7.46 3.55
N LEU A 328 28.98 -8.34 2.61
CA LEU A 328 27.57 -8.59 2.30
C LEU A 328 26.81 -9.22 3.48
N ASP A 329 27.45 -10.08 4.28
CA ASP A 329 26.77 -10.76 5.38
C ASP A 329 26.33 -9.75 6.46
N GLU A 330 27.19 -8.81 6.79
CA GLU A 330 26.86 -7.70 7.71
C GLU A 330 25.73 -6.81 7.13
N ALA A 331 25.74 -6.57 5.81
CA ALA A 331 24.66 -5.83 5.17
C ALA A 331 23.32 -6.55 5.31
N ILE A 332 23.29 -7.86 5.03
CA ILE A 332 22.09 -8.70 5.14
C ILE A 332 21.58 -8.75 6.57
N GLU A 333 22.48 -8.94 7.55
CA GLU A 333 22.13 -8.96 8.98
C GLU A 333 21.52 -7.62 9.41
N HIS A 334 22.16 -6.51 9.07
CA HIS A 334 21.69 -5.16 9.39
C HIS A 334 20.31 -4.89 8.75
N ILE A 335 20.17 -5.18 7.47
CA ILE A 335 18.89 -4.96 6.74
C ILE A 335 17.79 -5.82 7.34
N ASN A 336 17.98 -7.12 7.54
CA ASN A 336 16.97 -7.99 8.13
C ASN A 336 16.57 -7.61 9.55
N HIS A 337 17.48 -6.96 10.31
CA HIS A 337 17.22 -6.49 11.67
C HIS A 337 16.32 -5.25 11.70
N TYR A 338 16.59 -4.24 10.85
CA TYR A 338 15.92 -2.94 10.90
C TYR A 338 14.80 -2.76 9.85
N SER A 339 14.79 -3.58 8.81
CA SER A 339 13.80 -3.52 7.75
C SER A 339 12.38 -3.79 8.25
N THR A 340 11.44 -3.06 7.69
CA THR A 340 10.00 -3.36 7.82
C THR A 340 9.53 -4.47 6.88
N ARG A 341 10.45 -5.10 6.14
CA ARG A 341 10.20 -6.17 5.17
C ARG A 341 9.39 -5.71 3.96
N HIS A 342 9.54 -4.45 3.59
CA HIS A 342 8.80 -3.86 2.48
C HIS A 342 9.54 -4.04 1.15
N SER A 343 10.62 -3.31 0.92
CA SER A 343 11.36 -3.31 -0.34
C SER A 343 12.82 -3.00 -0.11
N GLU A 344 13.68 -3.92 -0.50
CA GLU A 344 15.12 -3.83 -0.30
C GLU A 344 15.84 -3.96 -1.65
N SER A 345 16.96 -3.28 -1.81
CA SER A 345 17.72 -3.29 -3.06
C SER A 345 19.22 -3.47 -2.81
N ILE A 346 19.87 -4.26 -3.66
CA ILE A 346 21.34 -4.28 -3.78
C ILE A 346 21.75 -3.67 -5.11
N VAL A 347 22.81 -2.87 -5.10
CA VAL A 347 23.49 -2.44 -6.31
C VAL A 347 24.85 -3.13 -6.39
N THR A 348 25.04 -4.01 -7.36
CA THR A 348 26.24 -4.87 -7.47
C THR A 348 26.48 -5.29 -8.93
N LYS A 349 27.73 -5.58 -9.29
CA LYS A 349 28.12 -6.32 -10.51
C LYS A 349 28.44 -7.79 -10.23
N ASP A 350 28.50 -8.19 -8.97
CA ASP A 350 28.75 -9.56 -8.60
C ASP A 350 27.46 -10.39 -8.64
N TYR A 351 27.44 -11.42 -9.47
CA TYR A 351 26.29 -12.30 -9.65
C TYR A 351 25.94 -13.07 -8.37
N PHE A 352 26.95 -13.55 -7.65
CA PHE A 352 26.73 -14.37 -6.46
C PHE A 352 26.25 -13.51 -5.27
N ASN A 353 26.76 -12.29 -5.14
CA ASN A 353 26.27 -11.33 -4.15
C ASN A 353 24.81 -10.97 -4.44
N ALA A 354 24.45 -10.74 -5.70
CA ALA A 354 23.06 -10.46 -6.09
C ALA A 354 22.13 -11.63 -5.73
N GLN A 355 22.52 -12.87 -6.05
CA GLN A 355 21.73 -14.07 -5.75
C GLN A 355 21.57 -14.28 -4.24
N LYS A 356 22.67 -14.21 -3.48
CA LYS A 356 22.65 -14.35 -2.03
C LYS A 356 21.78 -13.31 -1.36
N PHE A 357 21.86 -12.04 -1.78
CA PHE A 357 21.01 -10.99 -1.28
C PHE A 357 19.52 -11.27 -1.52
N GLN A 358 19.15 -11.73 -2.73
CA GLN A 358 17.76 -12.06 -3.04
C GLN A 358 17.23 -13.26 -2.24
N GLU A 359 18.08 -14.23 -1.92
CA GLU A 359 17.70 -15.43 -1.15
C GLU A 359 17.59 -15.16 0.35
N GLU A 360 18.46 -14.31 0.90
CA GLU A 360 18.60 -14.15 2.37
C GLU A 360 17.86 -12.90 2.92
N ILE A 361 17.48 -11.94 2.08
CA ILE A 361 16.68 -10.79 2.51
C ILE A 361 15.19 -11.16 2.63
N ASP A 362 14.65 -10.99 3.84
CA ASP A 362 13.24 -11.28 4.14
C ASP A 362 12.35 -10.05 3.90
N ALA A 363 12.15 -9.66 2.64
CA ALA A 363 11.28 -8.56 2.25
C ALA A 363 10.22 -8.99 1.22
N ALA A 364 9.17 -8.16 1.04
CA ALA A 364 8.11 -8.39 0.08
C ALA A 364 8.60 -8.20 -1.36
N ALA A 365 9.56 -7.31 -1.59
CA ALA A 365 10.21 -7.09 -2.87
C ALA A 365 11.72 -6.92 -2.67
N VAL A 366 12.52 -7.70 -3.39
CA VAL A 366 14.00 -7.67 -3.32
C VAL A 366 14.54 -7.40 -4.71
N TYR A 367 15.24 -6.28 -4.85
CA TYR A 367 15.73 -5.77 -6.11
C TYR A 367 17.24 -5.98 -6.28
N VAL A 368 17.64 -6.18 -7.51
CA VAL A 368 19.04 -6.07 -7.95
C VAL A 368 19.12 -4.95 -8.99
N ASN A 369 19.98 -3.97 -8.74
CA ASN A 369 20.25 -2.85 -9.66
C ASN A 369 18.99 -2.06 -10.09
N ALA A 370 18.04 -1.89 -9.16
CA ALA A 370 16.82 -1.14 -9.42
C ALA A 370 16.36 -0.38 -8.16
N SER A 371 15.61 0.69 -8.36
CA SER A 371 15.05 1.52 -7.29
C SER A 371 13.90 0.81 -6.58
N THR A 372 13.80 0.95 -5.25
CA THR A 372 12.67 0.46 -4.44
C THR A 372 11.34 1.11 -4.82
N ARG A 373 11.37 2.26 -5.53
CA ARG A 373 10.20 2.96 -6.05
C ARG A 373 9.35 2.14 -7.02
N PHE A 374 9.90 1.08 -7.58
CA PHE A 374 9.16 0.16 -8.46
C PHE A 374 8.17 -0.74 -7.71
N THR A 375 8.20 -0.84 -6.38
CA THR A 375 7.19 -1.59 -5.61
C THR A 375 5.86 -0.84 -5.61
N ASP A 376 5.11 -1.03 -6.67
CA ASP A 376 3.85 -0.35 -6.95
C ASP A 376 2.97 -1.25 -7.81
N GLY A 377 1.67 -1.33 -7.51
CA GLY A 377 0.75 -2.22 -8.21
C GLY A 377 0.61 -1.93 -9.71
N PHE A 378 0.71 -0.67 -10.12
CA PHE A 378 0.72 -0.31 -11.54
C PHE A 378 1.98 -0.79 -12.23
N VAL A 379 3.13 -0.50 -11.62
CA VAL A 379 4.45 -0.85 -12.17
C VAL A 379 4.62 -2.37 -12.25
N PHE A 380 4.05 -3.12 -11.30
CA PHE A 380 4.05 -4.59 -11.32
C PHE A 380 3.02 -5.18 -12.30
N GLY A 381 2.26 -4.36 -13.00
CA GLY A 381 1.24 -4.83 -13.95
C GLY A 381 -0.05 -5.33 -13.29
N LEU A 382 -0.24 -5.06 -11.99
CA LEU A 382 -1.46 -5.42 -11.25
C LEU A 382 -2.60 -4.40 -11.48
N GLY A 383 -2.31 -3.28 -12.18
CA GLY A 383 -3.25 -2.25 -12.62
C GLY A 383 -3.79 -1.34 -11.53
N ALA A 384 -3.80 -1.76 -10.29
CA ALA A 384 -4.14 -0.97 -9.11
C ALA A 384 -3.75 -1.75 -7.85
N GLU A 385 -3.64 -1.06 -6.71
CA GLU A 385 -3.36 -1.69 -5.43
C GLU A 385 -4.19 -1.09 -4.30
N ILE A 386 -4.60 -1.93 -3.35
CA ILE A 386 -5.23 -1.48 -2.12
C ILE A 386 -4.19 -1.10 -1.06
N GLY A 387 -2.97 -1.52 -1.25
CA GLY A 387 -1.80 -1.29 -0.41
C GLY A 387 -0.73 -2.33 -0.66
N ILE A 388 0.40 -2.19 0.03
CA ILE A 388 1.53 -3.13 -0.02
C ILE A 388 1.62 -3.82 1.33
N SER A 389 1.51 -5.15 1.31
CA SER A 389 1.57 -5.95 2.54
C SER A 389 2.99 -6.46 2.80
N THR A 390 3.43 -6.38 4.04
CA THR A 390 4.71 -6.94 4.49
C THR A 390 4.55 -8.24 5.28
N GLN A 391 3.31 -8.67 5.53
CA GLN A 391 3.04 -9.92 6.23
C GLN A 391 3.24 -11.14 5.32
N LYS A 392 3.45 -12.32 5.92
CA LYS A 392 3.64 -13.58 5.17
C LYS A 392 2.34 -14.35 4.95
N LEU A 393 1.32 -14.09 5.74
CA LEU A 393 0.04 -14.78 5.65
C LEU A 393 -0.88 -14.05 4.65
N HIS A 394 -1.49 -14.84 3.75
CA HIS A 394 -2.41 -14.45 2.69
C HIS A 394 -1.75 -13.68 1.55
N ALA A 395 -1.47 -12.37 1.69
CA ALA A 395 -0.89 -11.54 0.63
C ALA A 395 0.41 -10.87 1.10
N ARG A 396 1.43 -10.84 0.25
CA ARG A 396 2.71 -10.15 0.48
C ARG A 396 3.08 -9.34 -0.76
N GLY A 397 3.56 -8.11 -0.58
CA GLY A 397 3.83 -7.18 -1.68
C GLY A 397 2.59 -6.36 -2.08
N PRO A 398 2.61 -5.74 -3.27
CA PRO A 398 1.47 -4.97 -3.79
C PRO A 398 0.21 -5.84 -3.91
N MET A 399 -0.89 -5.39 -3.33
CA MET A 399 -2.14 -6.14 -3.27
C MET A 399 -3.13 -5.66 -4.33
N GLY A 400 -3.15 -6.33 -5.47
CA GLY A 400 -4.15 -6.16 -6.54
C GLY A 400 -5.44 -6.94 -6.28
N LEU A 401 -6.20 -7.22 -7.36
CA LEU A 401 -7.51 -7.89 -7.28
C LEU A 401 -7.45 -9.27 -6.62
N GLU A 402 -6.42 -10.07 -6.91
CA GLU A 402 -6.31 -11.44 -6.38
C GLU A 402 -6.18 -11.47 -4.87
N ALA A 403 -5.52 -10.48 -4.26
CA ALA A 403 -5.38 -10.37 -2.81
C ALA A 403 -6.72 -10.13 -2.09
N LEU A 404 -7.75 -9.65 -2.81
CA LEU A 404 -9.12 -9.46 -2.29
C LEU A 404 -10.02 -10.66 -2.55
N THR A 405 -9.44 -11.83 -2.80
CA THR A 405 -10.17 -13.08 -3.04
C THR A 405 -9.70 -14.19 -2.12
N SER A 406 -10.55 -15.20 -1.97
CA SER A 406 -10.23 -16.48 -1.37
C SER A 406 -10.56 -17.59 -2.36
N SER A 407 -10.50 -18.82 -1.95
CA SER A 407 -10.91 -19.97 -2.76
C SER A 407 -11.87 -20.88 -2.03
N LYS A 408 -12.69 -21.61 -2.77
CA LYS A 408 -13.50 -22.71 -2.25
C LYS A 408 -13.43 -23.93 -3.14
N TYR A 409 -13.65 -25.10 -2.57
CA TYR A 409 -13.77 -26.34 -3.32
C TYR A 409 -15.23 -26.57 -3.72
N LEU A 410 -15.42 -26.92 -5.00
CA LEU A 410 -16.66 -27.45 -5.56
C LEU A 410 -16.41 -28.93 -5.82
N ILE A 411 -17.27 -29.79 -5.26
CA ILE A 411 -17.06 -31.24 -5.31
C ILE A 411 -18.31 -31.86 -5.88
N ASP A 412 -18.17 -32.55 -7.02
CA ASP A 412 -19.23 -33.29 -7.66
C ASP A 412 -19.01 -34.79 -7.46
N GLY A 413 -20.01 -35.46 -6.90
CA GLY A 413 -20.03 -36.88 -6.64
C GLY A 413 -21.22 -37.56 -7.28
N ASN A 414 -21.24 -38.88 -7.20
CA ASN A 414 -22.32 -39.73 -7.68
C ASN A 414 -22.70 -40.77 -6.60
N GLY A 415 -22.88 -40.31 -5.34
CA GLY A 415 -23.26 -41.16 -4.22
C GLY A 415 -22.11 -41.81 -3.45
N GLN A 416 -20.85 -41.34 -3.64
CA GLN A 416 -19.72 -41.85 -2.87
C GLN A 416 -19.90 -41.60 -1.38
N ILE A 417 -19.57 -42.62 -0.57
CA ILE A 417 -19.53 -42.57 0.90
C ILE A 417 -18.13 -42.88 1.39
N ARG A 418 -17.78 -42.40 2.59
CA ARG A 418 -16.50 -42.66 3.25
C ARG A 418 -16.68 -43.70 4.35
#